data_2a7d632e30c63e5bf2d53e72890db7cf
#
_entry.id   2a7d632e30c63e5bf2d53e72890db7cf
#
_cell.length_a   1.000
_cell.length_b   1.000
_cell.length_c   1.000
_cell.angle_alpha   90.00
_cell.angle_beta   90.00
_cell.angle_gamma   90.00
#
_symmetry.space_group_name_H-M   'P 1'
#
loop_
_entity.id
_entity.type
_entity.pdbx_description
1 polymer ?
#
loop_
_entity_poly.entity_id
_entity_poly.type
_entity_poly.pdbx_seq_one_letter_code
_entity_poly.pdbx_strand_id
1 'polypeptide(L)'
;MTYEIKTLSCNPAKLKGLSEKLIVSHYENNYGGAVKRLNAITAQLESLDFATAPGFVINGLKREELIASNSMILHELYFDGLGKDGEPDKDLQSAIVESFGNLNRWQTQFVAMGKAVGGGSGWVLLTYSHRDKTDQPMGRRPHLLSRWRKSDSCSRYV
;
A
#
# COMPACT_ATOMS: atom_id res chain seq x y z
N MET A 1 -6.25 16.77 11.56
CA MET A 1 -4.97 16.55 10.82
C MET A 1 -5.29 16.36 9.36
N THR A 2 -4.66 17.11 8.41
CA THR A 2 -4.94 17.03 6.98
C THR A 2 -3.78 16.36 6.27
N TYR A 3 -4.08 15.42 5.36
CA TYR A 3 -3.08 14.73 4.53
C TYR A 3 -2.96 15.46 3.19
N GLU A 4 -1.75 15.52 2.67
CA GLU A 4 -1.44 16.15 1.39
C GLU A 4 -1.05 15.10 0.36
N ILE A 5 -1.35 15.37 -0.92
CA ILE A 5 -0.95 14.52 -2.03
C ILE A 5 0.55 14.77 -2.28
N LYS A 6 1.37 13.74 -2.14
CA LYS A 6 2.80 13.79 -2.47
C LYS A 6 2.99 13.80 -3.97
N THR A 7 3.95 14.56 -4.45
CA THR A 7 4.35 14.56 -5.86
C THR A 7 4.96 13.22 -6.27
N LEU A 8 4.77 12.84 -7.54
CA LEU A 8 5.41 11.64 -8.08
C LEU A 8 6.94 11.78 -8.04
N SER A 9 7.61 10.73 -7.57
CA SER A 9 9.08 10.65 -7.55
C SER A 9 9.68 10.26 -8.89
N CYS A 10 8.87 9.78 -9.85
CA CYS A 10 9.28 9.36 -11.18
C CYS A 10 8.63 10.21 -12.28
N ASN A 11 9.21 10.16 -13.48
CA ASN A 11 8.58 10.74 -14.69
C ASN A 11 7.73 9.66 -15.38
N PRO A 12 6.38 9.78 -15.38
CA PRO A 12 5.48 8.78 -15.96
C PRO A 12 5.75 8.47 -17.44
N ALA A 13 6.17 9.48 -18.23
CA ALA A 13 6.48 9.32 -19.66
C ALA A 13 7.73 8.45 -19.91
N LYS A 14 8.58 8.25 -18.90
CA LYS A 14 9.83 7.48 -19.02
C LYS A 14 9.72 6.06 -18.51
N LEU A 15 8.58 5.66 -17.96
CA LEU A 15 8.38 4.32 -17.43
C LEU A 15 8.28 3.29 -18.57
N LYS A 16 8.98 2.18 -18.42
CA LYS A 16 8.91 1.06 -19.36
C LYS A 16 7.77 0.11 -18.97
N GLY A 17 6.94 -0.28 -19.94
CA GLY A 17 5.86 -1.25 -19.75
C GLY A 17 4.57 -0.67 -19.13
N LEU A 18 4.56 0.60 -18.74
CA LEU A 18 3.39 1.30 -18.21
C LEU A 18 3.20 2.61 -18.99
N SER A 19 1.98 2.88 -19.47
CA SER A 19 1.72 4.12 -20.20
C SER A 19 1.61 5.30 -19.23
N GLU A 20 2.07 6.48 -19.68
CA GLU A 20 1.93 7.74 -18.94
C GLU A 20 0.47 7.97 -18.53
N LYS A 21 -0.45 7.81 -19.47
CA LYS A 21 -1.90 7.98 -19.22
C LYS A 21 -2.40 7.10 -18.07
N LEU A 22 -1.93 5.85 -18.01
CA LEU A 22 -2.30 4.92 -16.92
C LEU A 22 -1.78 5.41 -15.58
N ILE A 23 -0.52 5.80 -15.50
CA ILE A 23 0.11 6.24 -14.25
C ILE A 23 -0.49 7.55 -13.76
N VAL A 24 -0.67 8.53 -14.64
CA VAL A 24 -1.30 9.81 -14.28
C VAL A 24 -2.73 9.61 -13.79
N SER A 25 -3.53 8.81 -14.52
CA SER A 25 -4.89 8.50 -14.09
C SER A 25 -4.94 7.76 -12.74
N HIS A 26 -4.04 6.82 -12.52
CA HIS A 26 -3.95 6.08 -11.25
C HIS A 26 -3.55 7.01 -10.09
N TYR A 27 -2.60 7.90 -10.33
CA TYR A 27 -2.15 8.88 -9.35
C TYR A 27 -3.25 9.90 -8.99
N GLU A 28 -3.92 10.49 -9.98
CA GLU A 28 -4.92 11.53 -9.74
C GLU A 28 -6.22 10.98 -9.15
N ASN A 29 -6.72 9.86 -9.70
CA ASN A 29 -8.03 9.32 -9.34
C ASN A 29 -7.97 8.34 -8.16
N ASN A 30 -7.01 7.41 -8.15
CA ASN A 30 -6.96 6.40 -7.09
C ASN A 30 -6.23 6.93 -5.85
N TYR A 31 -5.00 7.41 -6.00
CA TYR A 31 -4.24 7.97 -4.88
C TYR A 31 -4.83 9.28 -4.37
N GLY A 32 -5.02 10.25 -5.28
CA GLY A 32 -5.62 11.54 -4.93
C GLY A 32 -7.04 11.39 -4.37
N GLY A 33 -7.82 10.44 -4.90
CA GLY A 33 -9.13 10.07 -4.37
C GLY A 33 -9.06 9.51 -2.95
N ALA A 34 -8.07 8.64 -2.65
CA ALA A 34 -7.87 8.09 -1.31
C ALA A 34 -7.51 9.17 -0.28
N VAL A 35 -6.61 10.11 -0.64
CA VAL A 35 -6.23 11.23 0.23
C VAL A 35 -7.43 12.13 0.53
N LYS A 36 -8.18 12.52 -0.50
CA LYS A 36 -9.40 13.35 -0.34
C LYS A 36 -10.44 12.66 0.54
N ARG A 37 -10.67 11.36 0.31
CA ARG A 37 -11.62 10.57 1.10
C ARG A 37 -11.18 10.46 2.56
N LEU A 38 -9.90 10.21 2.82
CA LEU A 38 -9.36 10.13 4.17
C LEU A 38 -9.53 11.45 4.92
N ASN A 39 -9.24 12.59 4.28
CA ASN A 39 -9.45 13.91 4.87
C ASN A 39 -10.91 14.17 5.20
N ALA A 40 -11.85 13.81 4.31
CA ALA A 40 -13.27 13.96 4.55
C ALA A 40 -13.76 13.10 5.73
N ILE A 41 -13.28 11.85 5.84
CA ILE A 41 -13.63 10.96 6.95
C ILE A 41 -13.04 11.48 8.26
N THR A 42 -11.80 11.96 8.25
CA THR A 42 -11.14 12.55 9.44
C THR A 42 -11.95 13.74 9.95
N ALA A 43 -12.38 14.64 9.07
CA ALA A 43 -13.21 15.78 9.46
C ALA A 43 -14.57 15.35 10.05
N GLN A 44 -15.20 14.31 9.50
CA GLN A 44 -16.45 13.76 10.07
C GLN A 44 -16.22 13.15 11.44
N LEU A 45 -15.13 12.41 11.64
CA LEU A 45 -14.78 11.82 12.94
C LEU A 45 -14.45 12.90 13.99
N GLU A 46 -13.77 13.98 13.60
CA GLU A 46 -13.45 15.10 14.49
C GLU A 46 -14.71 15.85 14.96
N SER A 47 -15.76 15.91 14.14
CA SER A 47 -17.04 16.55 14.47
C SER A 47 -18.06 15.61 15.12
N LEU A 48 -17.78 14.31 15.23
CA LEU A 48 -18.72 13.31 15.72
C LEU A 48 -18.79 13.32 17.24
N ASP A 49 -19.98 13.42 17.79
CA ASP A 49 -20.20 13.14 19.21
C ASP A 49 -20.27 11.63 19.45
N PHE A 50 -19.17 11.05 19.90
CA PHE A 50 -19.07 9.63 20.16
C PHE A 50 -19.96 9.11 21.28
N ALA A 51 -20.45 10.00 22.17
CA ALA A 51 -21.32 9.59 23.27
C ALA A 51 -22.75 9.31 22.80
N THR A 52 -23.20 9.99 21.74
CA THR A 52 -24.57 9.92 21.24
C THR A 52 -24.68 9.31 19.84
N ALA A 53 -23.58 9.22 19.10
CA ALA A 53 -23.58 8.72 17.74
C ALA A 53 -24.01 7.24 17.67
N PRO A 54 -24.84 6.87 16.67
CA PRO A 54 -25.21 5.48 16.47
C PRO A 54 -24.00 4.60 16.16
N GLY A 55 -23.93 3.40 16.75
CA GLY A 55 -22.81 2.48 16.59
C GLY A 55 -22.47 2.14 15.14
N PHE A 56 -23.48 2.02 14.26
CA PHE A 56 -23.24 1.75 12.84
C PHE A 56 -22.56 2.92 12.10
N VAL A 57 -22.78 4.17 12.53
CA VAL A 57 -22.10 5.36 11.99
C VAL A 57 -20.61 5.32 12.40
N ILE A 58 -20.35 5.11 13.70
CA ILE A 58 -19.00 5.00 14.23
C ILE A 58 -18.24 3.88 13.51
N ASN A 59 -18.84 2.69 13.44
CA ASN A 59 -18.21 1.53 12.80
C ASN A 59 -17.97 1.78 11.30
N GLY A 60 -18.93 2.37 10.60
CA GLY A 60 -18.82 2.72 9.19
C GLY A 60 -17.66 3.68 8.93
N LEU A 61 -17.60 4.80 9.66
CA LEU A 61 -16.53 5.79 9.53
C LEU A 61 -15.15 5.21 9.88
N LYS A 62 -15.04 4.42 10.94
CA LYS A 62 -13.75 3.80 11.33
C LYS A 62 -13.29 2.75 10.33
N ARG A 63 -14.21 1.99 9.75
CA ARG A 63 -13.89 1.07 8.66
C ARG A 63 -13.39 1.81 7.41
N GLU A 64 -14.08 2.86 7.01
CA GLU A 64 -13.73 3.66 5.84
C GLU A 64 -12.42 4.44 6.04
N GLU A 65 -12.14 4.93 7.26
CA GLU A 65 -10.85 5.52 7.62
C GLU A 65 -9.70 4.52 7.39
N LEU A 66 -9.87 3.27 7.82
CA LEU A 66 -8.87 2.22 7.62
C LEU A 66 -8.63 1.94 6.13
N ILE A 67 -9.70 1.83 5.35
CA ILE A 67 -9.62 1.57 3.91
C ILE A 67 -8.91 2.72 3.19
N ALA A 68 -9.30 3.96 3.45
CA ALA A 68 -8.72 5.13 2.80
C ALA A 68 -7.26 5.35 3.20
N SER A 69 -6.94 5.15 4.48
CA SER A 69 -5.57 5.24 5.00
C SER A 69 -4.65 4.19 4.38
N ASN A 70 -5.08 2.93 4.32
CA ASN A 70 -4.31 1.87 3.66
C ASN A 70 -4.13 2.15 2.17
N SER A 71 -5.19 2.60 1.50
CA SER A 71 -5.12 2.96 0.09
C SER A 71 -4.10 4.07 -0.16
N MET A 72 -4.14 5.15 0.63
CA MET A 72 -3.17 6.24 0.54
C MET A 72 -1.73 5.74 0.70
N ILE A 73 -1.44 5.00 1.78
CA ILE A 73 -0.09 4.52 2.10
C ILE A 73 0.43 3.57 1.02
N LEU A 74 -0.40 2.63 0.56
CA LEU A 74 0.01 1.65 -0.44
C LEU A 74 0.27 2.29 -1.80
N HIS A 75 -0.50 3.32 -2.18
CA HIS A 75 -0.22 4.08 -3.40
C HIS A 75 1.06 4.90 -3.29
N GLU A 76 1.34 5.51 -2.14
CA GLU A 76 2.61 6.20 -1.91
C GLU A 76 3.80 5.25 -2.11
N LEU A 77 3.77 4.08 -1.49
CA LEU A 77 4.80 3.05 -1.63
C LEU A 77 4.95 2.57 -3.08
N TYR A 78 3.83 2.35 -3.76
CA TYR A 78 3.83 1.94 -5.16
C TYR A 78 4.50 2.97 -6.07
N PHE A 79 4.10 4.24 -5.95
CA PHE A 79 4.67 5.31 -6.79
C PHE A 79 6.13 5.60 -6.44
N ASP A 80 6.52 5.51 -5.17
CA ASP A 80 7.92 5.66 -4.75
C ASP A 80 8.83 4.55 -5.28
N GLY A 81 8.29 3.37 -5.56
CA GLY A 81 9.01 2.24 -6.14
C GLY A 81 9.15 2.30 -7.67
N LEU A 82 8.43 3.19 -8.37
CA LEU A 82 8.48 3.26 -9.82
C LEU A 82 9.70 4.03 -10.35
N GLY A 83 10.23 3.59 -11.50
CA GLY A 83 11.27 4.32 -12.23
C GLY A 83 12.68 4.16 -11.69
N LYS A 84 12.88 3.29 -10.72
CA LYS A 84 14.20 2.87 -10.23
C LYS A 84 14.70 1.63 -11.02
N ASP A 85 15.95 1.25 -10.80
CA ASP A 85 16.56 0.06 -11.45
C ASP A 85 15.89 -1.27 -11.05
N GLY A 86 15.21 -1.28 -9.90
CA GLY A 86 14.45 -2.43 -9.41
C GLY A 86 15.31 -3.58 -8.88
N GLU A 87 16.63 -3.39 -8.81
CA GLU A 87 17.52 -4.41 -8.29
C GLU A 87 17.56 -4.34 -6.74
N PRO A 88 17.29 -5.45 -6.05
CA PRO A 88 17.40 -5.50 -4.61
C PRO A 88 18.88 -5.42 -4.20
N ASP A 89 19.18 -4.69 -3.12
CA ASP A 89 20.51 -4.70 -2.54
C ASP A 89 20.87 -6.08 -1.93
N LYS A 90 22.11 -6.23 -1.51
CA LYS A 90 22.60 -7.51 -0.99
C LYS A 90 21.90 -7.94 0.29
N ASP A 91 21.49 -6.98 1.12
CA ASP A 91 20.84 -7.27 2.40
C ASP A 91 19.42 -7.77 2.16
N LEU A 92 18.68 -7.13 1.25
CA LEU A 92 17.36 -7.59 0.83
C LEU A 92 17.43 -8.95 0.13
N GLN A 93 18.41 -9.15 -0.77
CA GLN A 93 18.60 -10.46 -1.40
C GLN A 93 18.84 -11.56 -0.37
N SER A 94 19.69 -11.32 0.62
CA SER A 94 20.00 -12.28 1.68
C SER A 94 18.75 -12.60 2.52
N ALA A 95 17.97 -11.57 2.91
CA ALA A 95 16.74 -11.74 3.67
C ALA A 95 15.67 -12.54 2.89
N ILE A 96 15.54 -12.27 1.58
CA ILE A 96 14.64 -13.04 0.71
C ILE A 96 15.11 -14.51 0.60
N VAL A 97 16.41 -14.74 0.42
CA VAL A 97 16.93 -16.11 0.34
C VAL A 97 16.73 -16.86 1.65
N GLU A 98 16.96 -16.21 2.79
CA GLU A 98 16.70 -16.79 4.11
C GLU A 98 15.23 -17.19 4.30
N SER A 99 14.30 -16.32 3.89
CA SER A 99 12.86 -16.53 4.10
C SER A 99 12.23 -17.49 3.07
N PHE A 100 12.70 -17.48 1.82
CA PHE A 100 12.07 -18.22 0.70
C PHE A 100 12.94 -19.34 0.12
N GLY A 101 14.20 -19.47 0.57
CA GLY A 101 15.16 -20.43 0.06
C GLY A 101 15.96 -19.95 -1.15
N ASN A 102 15.36 -19.22 -2.09
CA ASN A 102 16.04 -18.57 -3.20
C ASN A 102 15.18 -17.49 -3.85
N LEU A 103 15.81 -16.58 -4.61
CA LEU A 103 15.14 -15.45 -5.28
C LEU A 103 14.10 -15.90 -6.31
N ASN A 104 14.39 -16.95 -7.08
CA ASN A 104 13.48 -17.44 -8.11
C ASN A 104 12.16 -17.99 -7.50
N ARG A 105 12.26 -18.70 -6.39
CA ARG A 105 11.08 -19.19 -5.65
C ARG A 105 10.23 -18.03 -5.15
N TRP A 106 10.85 -17.04 -4.54
CA TRP A 106 10.16 -15.82 -4.11
C TRP A 106 9.47 -15.13 -5.28
N GLN A 107 10.18 -14.88 -6.37
CA GLN A 107 9.63 -14.21 -7.55
C GLN A 107 8.45 -14.99 -8.17
N THR A 108 8.59 -16.31 -8.29
CA THR A 108 7.52 -17.19 -8.79
C THR A 108 6.27 -17.09 -7.90
N GLN A 109 6.44 -17.13 -6.59
CA GLN A 109 5.34 -17.00 -5.64
C GLN A 109 4.70 -15.62 -5.72
N PHE A 110 5.49 -14.55 -5.74
CA PHE A 110 5.01 -13.17 -5.82
C PHE A 110 4.18 -12.93 -7.08
N VAL A 111 4.67 -13.36 -8.24
CA VAL A 111 3.96 -13.28 -9.53
C VAL A 111 2.68 -14.12 -9.52
N ALA A 112 2.73 -15.34 -8.98
CA ALA A 112 1.55 -16.21 -8.87
C ALA A 112 0.46 -15.58 -7.99
N MET A 113 0.84 -14.96 -6.87
CA MET A 113 -0.09 -14.21 -6.01
C MET A 113 -0.70 -13.02 -6.73
N GLY A 114 0.08 -12.26 -7.52
CA GLY A 114 -0.43 -11.17 -8.35
C GLY A 114 -1.48 -11.62 -9.36
N LYS A 115 -1.24 -12.76 -10.03
CA LYS A 115 -2.21 -13.37 -10.94
C LYS A 115 -3.46 -13.89 -10.23
N ALA A 116 -3.33 -14.33 -8.98
CA ALA A 116 -4.43 -14.86 -8.18
C ALA A 116 -5.31 -13.75 -7.55
N VAL A 117 -4.85 -12.50 -7.48
CA VAL A 117 -5.65 -11.35 -7.07
C VAL A 117 -6.62 -11.00 -8.20
N GLY A 118 -7.58 -11.87 -8.48
CA GLY A 118 -8.56 -11.70 -9.54
C GLY A 118 -9.65 -10.70 -9.17
N GLY A 119 -10.02 -9.84 -10.13
CA GLY A 119 -11.19 -8.96 -10.10
C GLY A 119 -11.24 -7.90 -9.00
N GLY A 120 -11.07 -6.63 -9.35
CA GLY A 120 -11.13 -5.50 -8.45
C GLY A 120 -9.76 -5.07 -7.87
N SER A 121 -9.78 -4.19 -6.89
CA SER A 121 -8.57 -3.68 -6.25
C SER A 121 -7.90 -4.75 -5.39
N GLY A 122 -6.60 -4.91 -5.56
CA GLY A 122 -5.79 -5.82 -4.75
C GLY A 122 -4.32 -5.42 -4.74
N TRP A 123 -3.60 -5.90 -3.74
CA TRP A 123 -2.18 -5.61 -3.54
C TRP A 123 -1.44 -6.90 -3.24
N VAL A 124 -0.25 -7.03 -3.78
CA VAL A 124 0.72 -8.04 -3.36
C VAL A 124 1.90 -7.29 -2.78
N LEU A 125 2.27 -7.63 -1.56
CA LEU A 125 3.28 -6.93 -0.79
C LEU A 125 4.33 -7.93 -0.31
N LEU A 126 5.60 -7.55 -0.37
CA LEU A 126 6.63 -8.18 0.42
C LEU A 126 6.68 -7.45 1.77
N THR A 127 6.50 -8.17 2.86
CA THR A 127 6.42 -7.60 4.19
C THR A 127 7.33 -8.32 5.15
N TYR A 128 7.92 -7.59 6.09
CA TYR A 128 8.69 -8.18 7.17
C TYR A 128 7.82 -8.36 8.41
N SER A 129 7.77 -9.59 8.94
CA SER A 129 7.09 -9.88 10.20
C SER A 129 8.07 -9.74 11.37
N HIS A 130 7.92 -8.70 12.19
CA HIS A 130 8.74 -8.53 13.39
C HIS A 130 8.55 -9.64 14.41
N ARG A 131 7.38 -10.25 14.44
CA ARG A 131 7.05 -11.38 15.32
C ARG A 131 7.81 -12.63 14.93
N ASP A 132 7.76 -12.97 13.64
CA ASP A 132 8.32 -14.22 13.12
C ASP A 132 9.74 -14.02 12.60
N LYS A 133 10.20 -12.75 12.52
CA LYS A 133 11.52 -12.34 11.99
C LYS A 133 11.79 -12.86 10.57
N THR A 134 10.75 -12.93 9.75
CA THR A 134 10.80 -13.44 8.38
C THR A 134 10.10 -12.50 7.42
N ASP A 135 10.53 -12.52 6.15
CA ASP A 135 9.82 -11.87 5.06
C ASP A 135 8.65 -12.74 4.62
N GLN A 136 7.50 -12.12 4.41
CA GLN A 136 6.27 -12.82 4.04
C GLN A 136 5.61 -12.14 2.84
N PRO A 137 5.24 -12.88 1.79
CA PRO A 137 4.41 -12.33 0.74
C PRO A 137 2.97 -12.23 1.25
N MET A 138 2.38 -11.06 1.09
CA MET A 138 1.00 -10.82 1.46
C MET A 138 0.22 -10.30 0.25
N GLY A 139 -0.83 -11.02 -0.14
CA GLY A 139 -1.78 -10.57 -1.16
C GLY A 139 -3.15 -10.38 -0.54
N ARG A 140 -3.64 -9.13 -0.47
CA ARG A 140 -4.96 -8.84 0.11
C ARG A 140 -5.60 -7.58 -0.46
N ARG A 141 -6.92 -7.47 -0.27
CA ARG A 141 -7.65 -6.22 -0.51
C ARG A 141 -7.32 -5.20 0.60
N PRO A 142 -7.26 -3.89 0.30
CA PRO A 142 -6.84 -2.85 1.26
C PRO A 142 -7.58 -2.84 2.59
N HIS A 143 -8.87 -3.22 2.61
CA HIS A 143 -9.69 -3.25 3.83
C HIS A 143 -9.36 -4.39 4.81
N LEU A 144 -8.52 -5.34 4.38
CA LEU A 144 -8.06 -6.44 5.21
C LEU A 144 -6.68 -6.20 5.82
N LEU A 145 -6.02 -5.09 5.45
CA LEU A 145 -4.72 -4.70 6.00
C LEU A 145 -4.96 -3.84 7.24
N SER A 146 -4.28 -4.16 8.33
CA SER A 146 -4.18 -3.24 9.46
C SER A 146 -3.39 -2.01 9.05
N ARG A 147 -3.69 -0.85 9.63
CA ARG A 147 -2.97 0.40 9.36
C ARG A 147 -1.48 0.20 9.64
N TRP A 148 -0.66 0.30 8.60
CA TRP A 148 0.78 0.20 8.71
C TRP A 148 1.33 1.43 9.44
N ARG A 149 2.00 1.22 10.57
CA ARG A 149 2.81 2.27 11.14
C ARG A 149 4.12 2.35 10.36
N LYS A 150 4.52 3.56 9.99
CA LYS A 150 5.77 3.85 9.27
C LYS A 150 7.03 3.28 9.94
N SER A 151 6.94 2.90 11.24
CA SER A 151 8.03 2.35 12.04
C SER A 151 8.21 0.84 11.91
N ASP A 152 7.22 0.10 11.36
CA ASP A 152 7.16 -1.33 11.69
C ASP A 152 7.59 -2.29 10.58
N SER A 153 7.68 -1.91 9.31
CA SER A 153 8.06 -2.91 8.32
C SER A 153 8.46 -2.44 6.93
N CYS A 154 8.08 -1.24 6.51
CA CYS A 154 8.30 -0.83 5.12
C CYS A 154 9.54 0.04 4.90
N SER A 155 10.21 0.49 5.96
CA SER A 155 11.35 1.41 5.85
C SER A 155 12.70 0.75 5.57
N ARG A 156 12.76 -0.59 5.49
CA ARG A 156 14.00 -1.31 5.14
C ARG A 156 14.15 -1.61 3.65
N TYR A 157 13.05 -1.59 2.88
CA TYR A 157 13.05 -2.14 1.53
C TYR A 157 12.34 -1.24 0.49
N VAL A 158 12.28 0.05 0.75
CA VAL A 158 11.80 1.04 -0.24
C VAL A 158 12.91 1.95 -0.68
#